data_fbddf3772297810dc7b28933bfa3e5c8
#
_entry.id   fbddf3772297810dc7b28933bfa3e5c8
#
_cell.length_a   1.000
_cell.length_b   1.000
_cell.length_c   1.000
_cell.angle_alpha   90.00
_cell.angle_beta   90.00
_cell.angle_gamma   90.00
#
_symmetry.space_group_name_H-M   'P 1'
#
loop_
_entity.id
_entity.type
_entity.pdbx_description
1 polymer ?
#
loop_
_entity_poly.entity_id
_entity_poly.type
_entity_poly.pdbx_seq_one_letter_code
_entity_poly.pdbx_strand_id
1 'polypeptide(L)'
;MRKSRFFPQRVSKNNFFSGSEEKLVRVFEATSNFIENISSITTSDQFVGDSQFLPQGASVPSLGLSNKAVLDANEEVPEMDKHVKDQYPDFYFKPEIHNRPPPEETLIQNTLWPEIQKLYGHGYEIFSIASNHVGTILVSACKATQAEHANIIVWETTKWTKIANLEGGHTLTVVQMSFSPNDKYLISVSRDRTLRYVLFSKMSNDNNFDRDFILAKFCVLHEKKLN
;
A
#
# COMPACT_ATOMS: atom_id res chain seq x y z
N MET A 1 -23.04 7.66 -6.39
CA MET A 1 -21.69 7.80 -5.82
C MET A 1 -21.30 6.46 -5.19
N ARG A 2 -20.44 5.68 -5.82
CA ARG A 2 -19.88 4.45 -5.24
C ARG A 2 -18.75 4.86 -4.31
N LYS A 3 -18.85 4.51 -3.05
CA LYS A 3 -17.80 4.78 -2.06
C LYS A 3 -16.55 3.97 -2.44
N SER A 4 -15.49 4.63 -2.86
CA SER A 4 -14.16 4.03 -2.91
C SER A 4 -13.82 3.53 -1.51
N ARG A 5 -13.63 2.23 -1.35
CA ARG A 5 -13.19 1.66 -0.07
C ARG A 5 -11.68 1.91 0.03
N PHE A 6 -11.35 2.95 0.72
CA PHE A 6 -9.99 3.25 1.11
C PHE A 6 -9.64 2.36 2.30
N PHE A 7 -8.68 1.47 2.14
CA PHE A 7 -8.15 0.67 3.24
C PHE A 7 -6.72 1.13 3.55
N PRO A 8 -6.53 2.11 4.42
CA PRO A 8 -5.19 2.45 4.89
C PRO A 8 -4.71 1.33 5.79
N GLN A 9 -3.79 0.51 5.32
CA GLN A 9 -3.07 -0.44 6.15
C GLN A 9 -1.61 -0.02 6.28
N ARG A 10 -1.16 0.05 7.51
CA ARG A 10 0.20 0.40 7.87
C ARG A 10 1.06 -0.86 7.74
N VAL A 11 1.93 -0.91 6.75
CA VAL A 11 2.77 -2.08 6.46
C VAL A 11 4.22 -1.88 6.90
N SER A 12 4.73 -0.70 6.75
CA SER A 12 5.95 -0.25 7.43
C SER A 12 5.61 1.03 8.17
N LYS A 13 6.56 1.58 8.91
CA LYS A 13 6.34 2.86 9.57
C LYS A 13 5.98 3.98 8.58
N ASN A 14 6.35 3.82 7.29
CA ASN A 14 6.37 4.89 6.31
C ASN A 14 5.58 4.61 5.01
N ASN A 15 4.87 3.47 4.87
CA ASN A 15 4.15 3.13 3.64
C ASN A 15 2.66 2.95 3.88
N PHE A 16 1.83 3.32 2.90
CA PHE A 16 0.43 2.93 2.85
C PHE A 16 0.03 2.39 1.47
N PHE A 17 -1.05 1.61 1.44
CA PHE A 17 -1.56 0.96 0.25
C PHE A 17 -2.98 1.40 -0.04
N SER A 18 -3.25 1.57 -1.32
CA SER A 18 -4.58 1.87 -1.83
C SER A 18 -4.95 0.88 -2.93
N GLY A 19 -6.16 0.37 -2.86
CA GLY A 19 -6.76 -0.46 -3.90
C GLY A 19 -8.18 0.01 -4.19
N SER A 20 -8.52 0.11 -5.48
CA SER A 20 -9.79 0.64 -5.94
C SER A 20 -10.24 -0.03 -7.24
N GLU A 21 -11.10 0.64 -7.99
CA GLU A 21 -11.63 0.20 -9.29
C GLU A 21 -10.53 0.09 -10.38
N GLU A 22 -9.34 0.57 -10.14
CA GLU A 22 -8.22 0.60 -11.09
C GLU A 22 -7.55 -0.77 -11.34
N LYS A 23 -7.99 -1.83 -10.67
CA LYS A 23 -7.48 -3.21 -10.81
C LYS A 23 -6.03 -3.40 -10.38
N LEU A 24 -5.45 -2.46 -9.68
CA LEU A 24 -4.08 -2.48 -9.19
C LEU A 24 -4.01 -1.99 -7.75
N VAL A 25 -2.93 -2.33 -7.06
CA VAL A 25 -2.63 -1.78 -5.75
C VAL A 25 -1.56 -0.71 -5.92
N ARG A 26 -1.85 0.50 -5.43
CA ARG A 26 -0.91 1.62 -5.39
C ARG A 26 -0.18 1.63 -4.06
N VAL A 27 1.10 1.89 -4.10
CA VAL A 27 1.97 2.00 -2.94
C VAL A 27 2.46 3.44 -2.84
N PHE A 28 2.29 4.02 -1.65
CA PHE A 28 2.72 5.37 -1.34
C PHE A 28 3.71 5.35 -0.19
N GLU A 29 4.69 6.22 -0.22
CA GLU A 29 5.69 6.36 0.82
C GLU A 29 5.61 7.73 1.49
N ALA A 30 5.82 7.78 2.80
CA ALA A 30 5.85 9.02 3.54
C ALA A 30 7.02 9.90 3.10
N THR A 31 6.81 11.20 3.13
CA THR A 31 7.89 12.18 2.87
C THR A 31 8.61 12.53 4.17
N SER A 32 9.88 12.95 4.07
CA SER A 32 10.64 13.41 5.23
C SER A 32 9.95 14.58 5.93
N ASN A 33 9.46 15.55 5.15
CA ASN A 33 8.71 16.70 5.68
C ASN A 33 7.46 16.28 6.47
N PHE A 34 6.72 15.26 6.00
CA PHE A 34 5.57 14.74 6.73
C PHE A 34 5.96 14.10 8.06
N ILE A 35 7.04 13.31 8.06
CA ILE A 35 7.56 12.65 9.27
C ILE A 35 8.03 13.68 10.30
N GLU A 36 8.77 14.70 9.87
CA GLU A 36 9.23 15.78 10.72
C GLU A 36 8.07 16.56 11.34
N ASN A 37 7.03 16.87 10.55
CA ASN A 37 5.84 17.52 11.04
C ASN A 37 5.11 16.67 12.09
N ILE A 38 4.94 15.36 11.86
CA ILE A 38 4.30 14.46 12.84
C ILE A 38 5.14 14.39 14.12
N SER A 39 6.45 14.28 14.01
CA SER A 39 7.35 14.26 15.18
C SER A 39 7.28 15.55 15.98
N SER A 40 7.24 16.70 15.30
CA SER A 40 7.08 18.02 15.94
C SER A 40 5.75 18.15 16.67
N ILE A 41 4.64 17.69 16.07
CA ILE A 41 3.30 17.81 16.65
C ILE A 41 3.11 16.82 17.82
N THR A 42 3.65 15.59 17.71
CA THR A 42 3.43 14.53 18.70
C THR A 42 4.50 14.47 19.78
N THR A 43 5.57 15.28 19.65
CA THR A 43 6.76 15.23 20.53
C THR A 43 7.33 13.82 20.72
N SER A 44 7.23 12.99 19.69
CA SER A 44 7.59 11.58 19.74
C SER A 44 8.63 11.26 18.66
N ASP A 45 9.79 10.76 19.09
CA ASP A 45 10.89 10.35 18.21
C ASP A 45 10.64 8.99 17.51
N GLN A 46 9.46 8.39 17.69
CA GLN A 46 9.16 7.06 17.15
C GLN A 46 9.16 6.99 15.62
N PHE A 47 9.12 8.13 14.93
CA PHE A 47 9.07 8.23 13.47
C PHE A 47 10.41 8.62 12.83
N VAL A 48 11.44 8.98 13.62
CA VAL A 48 12.72 9.58 13.16
C VAL A 48 13.73 8.56 12.60
N GLY A 49 13.39 7.26 12.52
CA GLY A 49 14.29 6.28 11.89
C GLY A 49 14.19 6.33 10.36
N ASP A 50 15.31 6.49 9.66
CA ASP A 50 15.48 6.39 8.20
C ASP A 50 14.96 7.55 7.33
N SER A 51 14.77 8.75 7.88
CA SER A 51 14.32 9.91 7.09
C SER A 51 15.31 10.37 6.00
N GLN A 52 16.58 9.99 6.09
CA GLN A 52 17.65 10.46 5.18
C GLN A 52 17.51 9.97 3.72
N PHE A 53 16.75 8.90 3.47
CA PHE A 53 16.55 8.33 2.14
C PHE A 53 15.15 8.60 1.57
N LEU A 54 14.31 9.30 2.32
CA LEU A 54 12.94 9.58 1.91
C LEU A 54 12.87 10.86 1.04
N PRO A 55 11.92 10.91 0.08
CA PRO A 55 11.69 12.14 -0.67
C PRO A 55 11.27 13.27 0.29
N GLN A 56 11.69 14.49 0.00
CA GLN A 56 11.38 15.64 0.83
C GLN A 56 9.90 15.96 0.87
N GLY A 57 9.24 15.85 -0.29
CA GLY A 57 7.83 16.11 -0.45
C GLY A 57 7.25 15.37 -1.65
N ALA A 58 6.04 15.73 -2.01
CA ALA A 58 5.39 15.25 -3.23
C ALA A 58 4.63 16.36 -3.93
N SER A 59 4.55 16.28 -5.25
CA SER A 59 3.76 17.17 -6.09
C SER A 59 2.70 16.40 -6.89
N VAL A 60 1.60 17.07 -7.20
CA VAL A 60 0.58 16.57 -8.11
C VAL A 60 0.95 17.08 -9.52
N PRO A 61 1.25 16.20 -10.48
CA PRO A 61 1.46 16.62 -11.85
C PRO A 61 0.16 17.13 -12.48
N SER A 62 0.27 17.91 -13.55
CA SER A 62 -0.86 18.54 -14.25
C SER A 62 -1.98 17.57 -14.66
N LEU A 63 -1.65 16.31 -14.97
CA LEU A 63 -2.62 15.28 -15.32
C LEU A 63 -3.24 14.57 -14.10
N GLY A 64 -2.73 14.80 -12.89
CA GLY A 64 -3.28 14.23 -11.66
C GLY A 64 -3.32 12.70 -11.57
N LEU A 65 -2.54 11.98 -12.41
CA LEU A 65 -2.58 10.52 -12.49
C LEU A 65 -1.81 9.82 -11.38
N SER A 66 -0.78 10.46 -10.85
CA SER A 66 0.01 9.96 -9.71
C SER A 66 0.76 11.11 -9.07
N ASN A 67 1.12 10.95 -7.79
CA ASN A 67 1.96 11.92 -7.10
C ASN A 67 3.41 11.64 -7.42
N LYS A 68 4.21 12.67 -7.69
CA LYS A 68 5.65 12.56 -7.92
C LYS A 68 6.44 12.97 -6.69
N ALA A 69 7.54 12.28 -6.44
CA ALA A 69 8.48 12.63 -5.39
C ALA A 69 9.22 13.94 -5.72
N VAL A 70 9.40 14.79 -4.73
CA VAL A 70 10.30 15.96 -4.76
C VAL A 70 11.47 15.62 -3.86
N LEU A 71 12.67 15.51 -4.45
CA LEU A 71 13.88 15.06 -3.76
C LEU A 71 14.69 16.22 -3.19
N ASP A 72 14.70 17.35 -3.88
CA ASP A 72 15.41 18.55 -3.43
C ASP A 72 14.65 19.83 -3.82
N ALA A 73 14.51 20.76 -2.88
CA ALA A 73 13.85 22.04 -3.15
C ALA A 73 14.74 22.99 -3.99
N ASN A 74 16.02 22.64 -4.20
CA ASN A 74 17.03 23.45 -4.89
C ASN A 74 17.40 22.91 -6.28
N GLU A 75 16.78 21.87 -6.80
CA GLU A 75 16.96 21.53 -8.20
C GLU A 75 16.38 22.69 -9.03
N GLU A 76 17.26 23.48 -9.63
CA GLU A 76 16.90 24.50 -10.61
C GLU A 76 16.01 23.85 -11.67
N VAL A 77 14.75 24.27 -11.71
CA VAL A 77 13.80 23.87 -12.74
C VAL A 77 14.47 24.12 -14.08
N PRO A 78 14.69 23.10 -14.93
CA PRO A 78 15.21 23.34 -16.26
C PRO A 78 14.36 24.44 -16.91
N GLU A 79 14.97 25.46 -17.51
CA GLU A 79 14.25 26.53 -18.21
C GLU A 79 13.41 25.89 -19.32
N MET A 80 12.21 25.45 -18.97
CA MET A 80 11.21 25.03 -19.95
C MET A 80 10.66 26.28 -20.62
N ASP A 81 10.56 26.19 -21.93
CA ASP A 81 10.13 27.20 -22.85
C ASP A 81 9.04 28.12 -22.27
N LYS A 82 9.34 29.41 -22.24
CA LYS A 82 8.50 30.51 -21.73
C LYS A 82 7.15 30.72 -22.46
N HIS A 83 6.74 29.79 -23.30
CA HIS A 83 5.52 29.92 -24.13
C HIS A 83 4.31 29.11 -23.65
N VAL A 84 4.46 28.20 -22.69
CA VAL A 84 3.31 27.52 -22.08
C VAL A 84 3.10 28.12 -20.71
N LYS A 85 2.25 29.09 -20.59
CA LYS A 85 1.70 29.57 -19.33
C LYS A 85 0.71 28.50 -18.79
N ASP A 86 1.23 27.37 -18.34
CA ASP A 86 0.44 26.51 -17.50
C ASP A 86 0.23 27.21 -16.15
N GLN A 87 -1.03 27.38 -15.82
CA GLN A 87 -1.52 28.17 -14.69
C GLN A 87 -1.16 27.54 -13.33
N TYR A 88 -0.51 26.38 -13.33
CA TYR A 88 -0.01 25.66 -12.15
C TYR A 88 1.43 25.22 -12.41
N PRO A 89 2.42 25.75 -11.67
CA PRO A 89 3.79 25.26 -11.74
C PRO A 89 3.81 23.77 -11.37
N ASP A 90 4.45 22.94 -12.19
CA ASP A 90 4.56 21.49 -12.01
C ASP A 90 5.22 21.08 -10.68
N PHE A 91 5.85 22.00 -9.97
CA PHE A 91 6.57 21.80 -8.73
C PHE A 91 6.21 22.89 -7.71
N TYR A 92 5.05 22.74 -7.07
CA TYR A 92 4.71 23.61 -5.97
C TYR A 92 4.81 22.83 -4.66
N PHE A 93 6.04 22.64 -4.17
CA PHE A 93 6.32 22.10 -2.85
C PHE A 93 7.26 23.06 -2.12
N LYS A 94 6.81 23.53 -0.96
CA LYS A 94 7.60 24.32 -0.05
C LYS A 94 7.63 23.59 1.30
N PRO A 95 8.80 23.11 1.76
CA PRO A 95 8.88 22.44 3.05
C PRO A 95 8.55 23.43 4.17
N GLU A 96 7.56 23.10 4.98
CA GLU A 96 7.19 23.87 6.17
C GLU A 96 7.07 22.91 7.35
N ILE A 97 7.62 23.31 8.50
CA ILE A 97 7.49 22.56 9.75
C ILE A 97 6.43 23.24 10.60
N HIS A 98 5.42 22.46 10.98
CA HIS A 98 4.29 22.93 11.76
C HIS A 98 4.35 22.39 13.19
N ASN A 99 4.03 23.24 14.17
CA ASN A 99 3.86 22.84 15.58
C ASN A 99 2.43 22.41 15.91
N ARG A 100 1.53 22.42 14.93
CA ARG A 100 0.11 22.04 15.02
C ARG A 100 -0.33 21.43 13.68
N PRO A 101 -1.39 20.65 13.65
CA PRO A 101 -1.92 20.11 12.37
C PRO A 101 -2.13 21.24 11.36
N PRO A 102 -1.68 21.05 10.08
CA PRO A 102 -1.83 22.05 9.04
C PRO A 102 -3.32 22.28 8.74
N PRO A 103 -3.71 23.50 8.35
CA PRO A 103 -5.06 23.80 7.92
C PRO A 103 -5.40 23.10 6.60
N GLU A 104 -6.69 22.90 6.31
CA GLU A 104 -7.16 22.17 5.12
C GLU A 104 -6.57 22.72 3.81
N GLU A 105 -6.41 24.02 3.72
CA GLU A 105 -5.88 24.71 2.53
C GLU A 105 -4.44 24.31 2.18
N THR A 106 -3.66 23.89 3.16
CA THR A 106 -2.24 23.53 2.99
C THR A 106 -2.00 22.02 3.01
N LEU A 107 -3.05 21.19 3.20
CA LEU A 107 -2.90 19.72 3.28
C LEU A 107 -2.26 19.11 2.05
N ILE A 108 -2.64 19.57 0.84
CA ILE A 108 -2.08 19.04 -0.42
C ILE A 108 -0.57 19.25 -0.48
N GLN A 109 -0.08 20.38 0.02
CA GLN A 109 1.35 20.71 -0.02
C GLN A 109 2.17 19.95 1.04
N ASN A 110 1.59 19.77 2.23
CA ASN A 110 2.35 19.31 3.40
C ASN A 110 2.14 17.83 3.74
N THR A 111 1.06 17.21 3.26
CA THR A 111 0.70 15.84 3.63
C THR A 111 0.59 14.88 2.45
N LEU A 112 0.93 15.32 1.25
CA LEU A 112 0.90 14.49 0.05
C LEU A 112 2.05 13.47 0.10
N TRP A 113 1.74 12.21 -0.21
CA TRP A 113 2.73 11.16 -0.31
C TRP A 113 2.95 10.78 -1.77
N PRO A 114 4.19 10.64 -2.24
CA PRO A 114 4.48 10.19 -3.59
C PRO A 114 4.09 8.74 -3.78
N GLU A 115 3.61 8.42 -4.97
CA GLU A 115 3.39 7.05 -5.40
C GLU A 115 4.73 6.45 -5.84
N ILE A 116 5.19 5.41 -5.13
CA ILE A 116 6.47 4.76 -5.43
C ILE A 116 6.32 3.53 -6.32
N GLN A 117 5.18 2.82 -6.25
CA GLN A 117 4.99 1.59 -6.99
C GLN A 117 3.51 1.32 -7.30
N LYS A 118 3.28 0.60 -8.42
CA LYS A 118 1.99 0.03 -8.80
C LYS A 118 2.13 -1.48 -8.93
N LEU A 119 1.29 -2.23 -8.19
CA LEU A 119 1.32 -3.69 -8.19
C LEU A 119 0.22 -4.20 -9.12
N TYR A 120 0.63 -4.77 -10.24
CA TYR A 120 -0.25 -5.33 -11.26
C TYR A 120 -0.37 -6.85 -11.10
N GLY A 121 -1.57 -7.39 -11.32
CA GLY A 121 -1.79 -8.83 -11.26
C GLY A 121 -3.24 -9.24 -11.13
N HIS A 122 -4.13 -8.30 -10.81
CA HIS A 122 -5.57 -8.55 -10.73
C HIS A 122 -6.28 -8.24 -12.05
N GLY A 123 -7.23 -9.10 -12.43
CA GLY A 123 -8.08 -8.90 -13.61
C GLY A 123 -9.26 -7.95 -13.38
N TYR A 124 -9.62 -7.74 -12.11
CA TYR A 124 -10.79 -6.96 -11.69
C TYR A 124 -10.44 -5.98 -10.57
N GLU A 125 -11.43 -5.16 -10.21
CA GLU A 125 -11.36 -4.16 -9.15
C GLU A 125 -10.86 -4.76 -7.83
N ILE A 126 -9.94 -4.07 -7.14
CA ILE A 126 -9.46 -4.52 -5.83
C ILE A 126 -10.59 -4.40 -4.81
N PHE A 127 -10.83 -5.47 -4.08
CA PHE A 127 -11.92 -5.54 -3.10
C PHE A 127 -11.44 -5.61 -1.66
N SER A 128 -10.32 -6.27 -1.40
CA SER A 128 -9.75 -6.41 -0.06
C SER A 128 -8.23 -6.37 -0.12
N ILE A 129 -7.62 -5.70 0.84
CA ILE A 129 -6.17 -5.61 1.04
C ILE A 129 -5.90 -5.82 2.53
N ALA A 130 -4.85 -6.54 2.85
CA ALA A 130 -4.37 -6.70 4.21
C ALA A 130 -2.84 -6.80 4.24
N SER A 131 -2.22 -6.36 5.32
CA SER A 131 -0.79 -6.52 5.54
C SER A 131 -0.52 -7.24 6.85
N ASN A 132 0.62 -7.89 6.94
CA ASN A 132 1.09 -8.44 8.19
C ASN A 132 1.59 -7.31 9.13
N HIS A 133 1.73 -7.61 10.44
CA HIS A 133 2.09 -6.61 11.45
C HIS A 133 3.55 -6.16 11.33
N VAL A 134 4.43 -7.07 10.89
CA VAL A 134 5.84 -6.74 10.62
C VAL A 134 6.00 -5.83 9.42
N GLY A 135 5.05 -5.85 8.48
CA GLY A 135 5.10 -5.00 7.28
C GLY A 135 5.90 -5.57 6.12
N THR A 136 6.19 -6.87 6.12
CA THR A 136 6.97 -7.55 5.07
C THR A 136 6.11 -8.20 4.00
N ILE A 137 4.84 -8.43 4.29
CA ILE A 137 3.89 -9.11 3.40
C ILE A 137 2.63 -8.27 3.24
N LEU A 138 2.22 -8.12 2.01
CA LEU A 138 0.94 -7.56 1.62
C LEU A 138 0.13 -8.63 0.89
N VAL A 139 -1.17 -8.70 1.14
CA VAL A 139 -2.09 -9.56 0.42
C VAL A 139 -3.21 -8.73 -0.18
N SER A 140 -3.62 -9.08 -1.39
CA SER A 140 -4.70 -8.39 -2.08
C SER A 140 -5.63 -9.38 -2.79
N ALA A 141 -6.90 -9.04 -2.85
CA ALA A 141 -7.92 -9.82 -3.56
C ALA A 141 -8.83 -8.89 -4.36
N CYS A 142 -9.22 -9.32 -5.55
CA CYS A 142 -10.12 -8.57 -6.40
C CYS A 142 -11.56 -9.10 -6.33
N LYS A 143 -12.47 -8.33 -6.92
CA LYS A 143 -13.84 -8.75 -7.15
C LYS A 143 -13.85 -9.96 -8.08
N ALA A 144 -14.58 -11.00 -7.70
CA ALA A 144 -14.64 -12.24 -8.44
C ALA A 144 -16.08 -12.78 -8.50
N THR A 145 -16.48 -13.18 -9.68
CA THR A 145 -17.72 -13.90 -9.93
C THR A 145 -17.48 -15.37 -10.30
N GLN A 146 -16.22 -15.71 -10.57
CA GLN A 146 -15.75 -17.04 -10.93
C GLN A 146 -14.54 -17.41 -10.07
N ALA A 147 -14.35 -18.69 -9.84
CA ALA A 147 -13.28 -19.21 -8.99
C ALA A 147 -11.87 -18.83 -9.48
N GLU A 148 -11.67 -18.73 -10.79
CA GLU A 148 -10.39 -18.34 -11.40
C GLU A 148 -9.90 -16.97 -10.96
N HIS A 149 -10.82 -16.07 -10.62
CA HIS A 149 -10.51 -14.69 -10.20
C HIS A 149 -10.60 -14.48 -8.69
N ALA A 150 -11.05 -15.50 -7.93
CA ALA A 150 -11.21 -15.43 -6.48
C ALA A 150 -9.89 -15.69 -5.74
N ASN A 151 -8.77 -15.36 -6.38
CA ASN A 151 -7.44 -15.61 -5.87
C ASN A 151 -6.97 -14.49 -4.95
N ILE A 152 -6.13 -14.85 -3.97
CA ILE A 152 -5.42 -13.91 -3.13
C ILE A 152 -3.98 -13.83 -3.63
N ILE A 153 -3.54 -12.65 -4.02
CA ILE A 153 -2.16 -12.42 -4.42
C ILE A 153 -1.35 -11.97 -3.20
N VAL A 154 -0.20 -12.60 -3.02
CA VAL A 154 0.76 -12.30 -1.95
C VAL A 154 1.95 -11.54 -2.54
N TRP A 155 2.26 -10.40 -1.94
CA TRP A 155 3.34 -9.50 -2.36
C TRP A 155 4.37 -9.37 -1.25
N GLU A 156 5.62 -9.34 -1.64
CA GLU A 156 6.73 -8.91 -0.78
C GLU A 156 6.85 -7.39 -0.82
N THR A 157 6.96 -6.75 0.33
CA THR A 157 6.98 -5.28 0.42
C THR A 157 8.39 -4.68 0.28
N THR A 158 9.44 -5.48 0.39
CA THR A 158 10.83 -5.01 0.22
C THR A 158 11.18 -4.74 -1.23
N LYS A 159 10.78 -5.65 -2.12
CA LYS A 159 11.08 -5.59 -3.55
C LYS A 159 9.85 -5.31 -4.40
N TRP A 160 8.69 -5.21 -3.79
CA TRP A 160 7.38 -5.05 -4.45
C TRP A 160 7.08 -6.12 -5.47
N THR A 161 7.50 -7.36 -5.20
CA THR A 161 7.33 -8.49 -6.09
C THR A 161 6.21 -9.40 -5.64
N LYS A 162 5.56 -10.04 -6.61
CA LYS A 162 4.57 -11.08 -6.35
C LYS A 162 5.30 -12.35 -5.91
N ILE A 163 4.98 -12.84 -4.69
CA ILE A 163 5.56 -14.06 -4.14
C ILE A 163 4.71 -15.28 -4.53
N ALA A 164 3.39 -15.16 -4.37
CA ALA A 164 2.49 -16.28 -4.55
C ALA A 164 1.12 -15.82 -5.05
N ASN A 165 0.41 -16.76 -5.67
CA ASN A 165 -1.00 -16.66 -5.99
C ASN A 165 -1.71 -17.81 -5.29
N LEU A 166 -2.54 -17.49 -4.30
CA LEU A 166 -3.28 -18.49 -3.53
C LEU A 166 -4.56 -18.86 -4.29
N GLU A 167 -4.43 -19.87 -5.16
CA GLU A 167 -5.50 -20.36 -6.02
C GLU A 167 -6.33 -21.45 -5.36
N GLY A 168 -7.57 -21.64 -5.83
CA GLY A 168 -8.44 -22.72 -5.38
C GLY A 168 -8.97 -22.59 -3.95
N GLY A 169 -8.71 -21.47 -3.31
CA GLY A 169 -9.21 -21.20 -1.96
C GLY A 169 -10.69 -20.84 -1.96
N HIS A 170 -11.07 -19.78 -2.62
CA HIS A 170 -12.42 -19.24 -2.68
C HIS A 170 -13.00 -19.37 -4.09
N THR A 171 -14.33 -19.35 -4.19
CA THR A 171 -15.04 -19.40 -5.48
C THR A 171 -15.67 -18.06 -5.86
N LEU A 172 -15.80 -17.14 -4.90
CA LEU A 172 -16.34 -15.80 -5.09
C LEU A 172 -15.45 -14.76 -4.43
N THR A 173 -15.81 -13.49 -4.58
CA THR A 173 -15.08 -12.33 -4.03
C THR A 173 -14.70 -12.53 -2.57
N VAL A 174 -13.42 -12.40 -2.27
CA VAL A 174 -12.90 -12.29 -0.90
C VAL A 174 -13.25 -10.91 -0.35
N VAL A 175 -14.03 -10.89 0.72
CA VAL A 175 -14.59 -9.65 1.28
C VAL A 175 -13.63 -9.00 2.26
N GLN A 176 -12.97 -9.80 3.08
CA GLN A 176 -12.08 -9.33 4.12
C GLN A 176 -10.96 -10.33 4.39
N MET A 177 -9.80 -9.80 4.72
CA MET A 177 -8.62 -10.55 5.12
C MET A 177 -8.02 -9.91 6.37
N SER A 178 -7.43 -10.73 7.23
CA SER A 178 -6.71 -10.27 8.42
C SER A 178 -5.61 -11.24 8.79
N PHE A 179 -4.45 -10.71 9.15
CA PHE A 179 -3.37 -11.50 9.73
C PHE A 179 -3.58 -11.72 11.22
N SER A 180 -3.12 -12.86 11.71
CA SER A 180 -3.04 -13.12 13.16
C SER A 180 -1.97 -12.23 13.81
N PRO A 181 -2.05 -11.94 15.12
CA PRO A 181 -1.07 -11.08 15.81
C PRO A 181 0.38 -11.57 15.72
N ASN A 182 0.59 -12.86 15.50
CA ASN A 182 1.92 -13.47 15.33
C ASN A 182 2.34 -13.63 13.86
N ASP A 183 1.58 -13.07 12.93
CA ASP A 183 1.80 -13.09 11.46
C ASP A 183 1.90 -14.50 10.84
N LYS A 184 1.56 -15.55 11.59
CA LYS A 184 1.62 -16.94 11.11
C LYS A 184 0.39 -17.33 10.28
N TYR A 185 -0.74 -16.73 10.52
CA TYR A 185 -2.00 -17.07 9.86
C TYR A 185 -2.61 -15.87 9.17
N LEU A 186 -3.14 -16.10 8.00
CA LEU A 186 -4.04 -15.18 7.31
C LEU A 186 -5.43 -15.80 7.29
N ILE A 187 -6.41 -15.09 7.82
CA ILE A 187 -7.82 -15.48 7.73
C ILE A 187 -8.45 -14.70 6.58
N SER A 188 -9.23 -15.37 5.77
CA SER A 188 -10.00 -14.77 4.66
C SER A 188 -11.46 -15.22 4.71
N VAL A 189 -12.36 -14.28 4.47
CA VAL A 189 -13.80 -14.53 4.37
C VAL A 189 -14.29 -14.10 3.00
N SER A 190 -15.21 -14.86 2.42
CA SER A 190 -15.68 -14.64 1.07
C SER A 190 -17.22 -14.68 0.97
N ARG A 191 -17.72 -14.16 -0.16
CA ARG A 191 -19.14 -14.25 -0.54
C ARG A 191 -19.61 -15.68 -0.80
N ASP A 192 -18.68 -16.62 -0.99
CA ASP A 192 -18.97 -18.05 -1.09
C ASP A 192 -19.43 -18.67 0.25
N ARG A 193 -19.57 -17.85 1.30
CA ARG A 193 -19.98 -18.23 2.66
C ARG A 193 -18.98 -19.14 3.35
N THR A 194 -17.73 -19.15 2.92
CA THR A 194 -16.65 -19.88 3.57
C THR A 194 -15.68 -18.94 4.28
N LEU A 195 -15.12 -19.42 5.38
CA LEU A 195 -13.98 -18.85 6.06
C LEU A 195 -12.80 -19.78 5.86
N ARG A 196 -11.68 -19.23 5.43
CA ARG A 196 -10.46 -19.99 5.19
C ARG A 196 -9.29 -19.38 5.93
N TYR A 197 -8.30 -20.19 6.26
CA TYR A 197 -7.04 -19.69 6.77
C TYR A 197 -5.86 -20.25 5.96
N VAL A 198 -4.83 -19.47 5.90
CA VAL A 198 -3.57 -19.77 5.24
C VAL A 198 -2.48 -19.72 6.29
N LEU A 199 -1.67 -20.76 6.38
CA LEU A 199 -0.50 -20.79 7.25
C LEU A 199 0.70 -20.26 6.46
N PHE A 200 1.34 -19.21 6.97
CA PHE A 200 2.63 -18.74 6.50
C PHE A 200 3.74 -19.39 7.31
N SER A 201 4.52 -20.26 6.69
CA SER A 201 5.71 -20.85 7.32
C SER A 201 6.96 -20.34 6.62
N LYS A 202 7.93 -19.90 7.39
CA LYS A 202 9.25 -19.56 6.90
C LYS A 202 9.99 -20.88 6.62
N MET A 203 10.29 -21.15 5.37
CA MET A 203 11.21 -22.24 5.04
C MET A 203 12.64 -21.68 5.03
N SER A 204 13.40 -22.00 6.09
CA SER A 204 14.84 -21.80 6.09
C SER A 204 15.47 -22.93 5.25
N ASN A 205 15.89 -22.60 4.05
CA ASN A 205 16.87 -23.44 3.35
C ASN A 205 18.27 -23.01 3.78
N ASP A 206 18.98 -23.90 4.44
CA ASP A 206 20.29 -23.69 5.06
C ASP A 206 21.44 -23.31 4.10
N ASN A 207 21.20 -23.10 2.81
CA ASN A 207 22.28 -22.93 1.84
C ASN A 207 22.14 -21.83 0.80
N ASN A 208 21.18 -20.89 0.88
CA ASN A 208 21.21 -19.70 0.03
C ASN A 208 20.42 -18.53 0.62
N PHE A 209 21.08 -17.40 0.70
CA PHE A 209 20.71 -16.17 1.43
C PHE A 209 19.56 -15.37 0.79
N ASP A 210 18.78 -15.89 -0.16
CA ASP A 210 17.93 -15.00 -0.97
C ASP A 210 16.52 -15.48 -1.33
N ARG A 211 16.00 -16.57 -0.74
CA ARG A 211 14.59 -16.93 -1.01
C ARG A 211 13.89 -17.51 0.22
N ASP A 212 13.31 -16.66 1.03
CA ASP A 212 12.28 -17.06 1.98
C ASP A 212 11.03 -17.52 1.20
N PHE A 213 10.91 -18.81 0.92
CA PHE A 213 9.69 -19.36 0.33
C PHE A 213 8.60 -19.44 1.39
N ILE A 214 7.52 -18.71 1.17
CA ILE A 214 6.31 -18.81 1.98
C ILE A 214 5.49 -19.96 1.44
N LEU A 215 5.42 -21.06 2.18
CA LEU A 215 4.49 -22.14 1.88
C LEU A 215 3.11 -21.77 2.42
N ALA A 216 2.23 -21.30 1.55
CA ALA A 216 0.86 -21.01 1.90
C ALA A 216 -0.03 -22.21 1.58
N LYS A 217 -0.58 -22.88 2.59
CA LYS A 217 -1.53 -23.98 2.40
C LYS A 217 -2.91 -23.56 2.90
N PHE A 218 -3.89 -23.60 2.02
CA PHE A 218 -5.27 -23.39 2.41
C PHE A 218 -5.78 -24.53 3.28
N CYS A 219 -6.32 -24.20 4.45
CA CYS A 219 -7.12 -25.11 5.27
C CYS A 219 -8.53 -24.54 5.44
N VAL A 220 -9.54 -25.34 5.22
CA VAL A 220 -10.94 -24.92 5.39
C VAL A 220 -11.31 -25.05 6.86
N LEU A 221 -11.64 -23.94 7.50
CA LEU A 221 -12.27 -23.94 8.83
C LEU A 221 -13.79 -23.94 8.67
N HIS A 222 -14.38 -25.10 8.51
CA HIS A 222 -15.81 -25.35 8.68
C HIS A 222 -16.76 -24.69 7.67
N GLU A 223 -17.35 -25.51 6.81
CA GLU A 223 -18.62 -25.19 6.16
C GLU A 223 -19.76 -25.20 7.21
N LYS A 224 -19.95 -24.14 7.96
CA LYS A 224 -21.25 -23.92 8.57
C LYS A 224 -22.16 -23.32 7.50
N LYS A 225 -23.01 -24.13 6.90
CA LYS A 225 -24.19 -23.62 6.21
C LYS A 225 -24.98 -22.82 7.25
N LEU A 226 -24.92 -21.50 7.14
CA LEU A 226 -25.87 -20.63 7.78
C LEU A 226 -27.18 -20.80 6.97
N ASN A 227 -28.12 -21.52 7.57
CA ASN A 227 -29.50 -21.58 7.10
C ASN A 227 -30.15 -20.20 7.17
#